data_3da43799a0e91627fe29f78f8dd5cbf3
#
_entry.id   3da43799a0e91627fe29f78f8dd5cbf3
#
_cell.length_a   1.000
_cell.length_b   1.000
_cell.length_c   1.000
_cell.angle_alpha   90.00
_cell.angle_beta   90.00
_cell.angle_gamma   90.00
#
_symmetry.space_group_name_H-M   'P 1'
#
loop_
_entity.id
_entity.type
_entity.pdbx_description
1 polymer ?
#
loop_
_entity_poly.entity_id
_entity_poly.type
_entity_poly.pdbx_seq_one_letter_code
_entity_poly.pdbx_strand_id
1 'polypeptide(L)'
;MTNIIVWNENIHERENQEVKNIYPKGIHNCIKDFLSNEKSFNIQTATLEQDNNGLNEKNLSKCNVLIWWGHKAHSKVLDKTVDLVQRRVLEGMGLIVLHSGHHSKIFQRLMGTNCNLTWREYGEKERLWICNPAHPICQGLDPYIEIEMEEMYGEPFQVPSPDETLFTSWFEGGETFRSGLLYKRGNGQIFYFRPGHEAYPTYHNLNIQKIIKNAINFVKPKNNNIWEDIHSPVPKSNRPKPIEDIKKRGISVGHPTEK
;
A
#
# COMPACT_ATOMS: atom_id res chain seq x y z
N MET A 1 14.18 -8.53 -12.03
CA MET A 1 12.73 -8.70 -12.29
C MET A 1 11.99 -8.43 -10.98
N THR A 2 10.95 -7.62 -10.99
CA THR A 2 10.17 -7.28 -9.79
C THR A 2 9.04 -8.29 -9.62
N ASN A 3 9.03 -9.01 -8.50
CA ASN A 3 7.98 -9.97 -8.18
C ASN A 3 6.79 -9.25 -7.52
N ILE A 4 5.62 -9.39 -8.10
CA ILE A 4 4.40 -8.71 -7.68
C ILE A 4 3.34 -9.74 -7.38
N ILE A 5 2.62 -9.55 -6.28
CA ILE A 5 1.40 -10.30 -6.01
C ILE A 5 0.23 -9.32 -6.03
N VAL A 6 -0.79 -9.59 -6.83
CA VAL A 6 -2.06 -8.87 -6.81
C VAL A 6 -3.06 -9.69 -6.03
N TRP A 7 -3.37 -9.22 -4.85
CA TRP A 7 -4.35 -9.85 -3.96
C TRP A 7 -5.72 -9.18 -4.09
N ASN A 8 -6.75 -10.01 -4.19
CA ASN A 8 -8.14 -9.57 -4.26
C ASN A 8 -9.02 -10.50 -3.42
N GLU A 9 -9.98 -9.94 -2.67
CA GLU A 9 -10.97 -10.78 -2.00
C GLU A 9 -11.88 -11.55 -2.96
N ASN A 10 -12.07 -11.03 -4.17
CA ASN A 10 -12.77 -11.69 -5.30
C ASN A 10 -14.17 -12.22 -4.93
N ILE A 11 -14.94 -11.45 -4.19
CA ILE A 11 -16.31 -11.80 -3.80
C ILE A 11 -17.32 -11.15 -4.74
N HIS A 12 -17.23 -9.82 -4.92
CA HIS A 12 -18.19 -9.07 -5.74
C HIS A 12 -18.26 -9.59 -7.18
N GLU A 13 -17.13 -9.90 -7.78
CA GLU A 13 -17.05 -10.39 -9.17
C GLU A 13 -17.68 -11.78 -9.36
N ARG A 14 -17.88 -12.52 -8.26
CA ARG A 14 -18.55 -13.83 -8.29
C ARG A 14 -20.03 -13.76 -7.91
N GLU A 15 -20.40 -12.83 -7.05
CA GLU A 15 -21.75 -12.71 -6.50
C GLU A 15 -22.62 -11.71 -7.28
N ASN A 16 -22.01 -10.71 -7.95
CA ASN A 16 -22.73 -9.66 -8.66
C ASN A 16 -22.43 -9.71 -10.17
N GLN A 17 -23.49 -9.86 -10.98
CA GLN A 17 -23.36 -9.98 -12.42
C GLN A 17 -22.88 -8.69 -13.09
N GLU A 18 -23.24 -7.52 -12.58
CA GLU A 18 -22.78 -6.23 -13.13
C GLU A 18 -21.27 -6.06 -12.93
N VAL A 19 -20.78 -6.37 -11.74
CA VAL A 19 -19.34 -6.37 -11.44
C VAL A 19 -18.61 -7.39 -12.30
N LYS A 20 -19.18 -8.59 -12.48
CA LYS A 20 -18.63 -9.63 -13.34
C LYS A 20 -18.56 -9.20 -14.80
N ASN A 21 -19.51 -8.40 -15.28
CA ASN A 21 -19.49 -7.87 -16.64
C ASN A 21 -18.33 -6.89 -16.84
N ILE A 22 -17.98 -6.10 -15.83
CA ILE A 22 -16.85 -5.16 -15.85
C ILE A 22 -15.51 -5.89 -15.70
N TYR A 23 -15.45 -6.83 -14.74
CA TYR A 23 -14.24 -7.59 -14.39
C TYR A 23 -14.46 -9.10 -14.48
N PRO A 24 -14.64 -9.66 -15.69
CA PRO A 24 -15.08 -11.06 -15.89
C PRO A 24 -14.10 -12.10 -15.32
N LYS A 25 -12.84 -11.74 -15.16
CA LYS A 25 -11.80 -12.58 -14.55
C LYS A 25 -11.39 -12.12 -13.15
N GLY A 26 -12.13 -11.15 -12.58
CA GLY A 26 -11.81 -10.49 -11.33
C GLY A 26 -10.82 -9.32 -11.47
N ILE A 27 -10.90 -8.38 -10.54
CA ILE A 27 -10.04 -7.17 -10.50
C ILE A 27 -8.55 -7.54 -10.50
N HIS A 28 -8.16 -8.57 -9.76
CA HIS A 28 -6.77 -9.03 -9.69
C HIS A 28 -6.21 -9.44 -11.06
N ASN A 29 -7.01 -10.09 -11.89
CA ASN A 29 -6.59 -10.45 -13.24
C ASN A 29 -6.62 -9.25 -14.19
N CYS A 30 -7.57 -8.33 -14.04
CA CYS A 30 -7.55 -7.07 -14.78
C CYS A 30 -6.25 -6.30 -14.52
N ILE A 31 -5.86 -6.17 -13.24
CA ILE A 31 -4.59 -5.51 -12.86
C ILE A 31 -3.39 -6.29 -13.41
N LYS A 32 -3.37 -7.61 -13.27
CA LYS A 32 -2.32 -8.45 -13.84
C LYS A 32 -2.19 -8.26 -15.35
N ASP A 33 -3.31 -8.24 -16.07
CA ASP A 33 -3.31 -8.20 -17.53
C ASP A 33 -2.64 -6.93 -18.07
N PHE A 34 -2.96 -5.74 -17.54
CA PHE A 34 -2.31 -4.51 -17.99
C PHE A 34 -0.85 -4.38 -17.52
N LEU A 35 -0.49 -4.95 -16.37
CA LEU A 35 0.89 -4.97 -15.88
C LEU A 35 1.77 -5.96 -16.65
N SER A 36 1.19 -7.01 -17.26
CA SER A 36 1.94 -8.07 -17.96
C SER A 36 2.67 -7.57 -19.22
N ASN A 37 2.34 -6.38 -19.71
CA ASN A 37 3.07 -5.72 -20.78
C ASN A 37 4.48 -5.24 -20.37
N GLU A 38 4.77 -5.18 -19.06
CA GLU A 38 6.06 -4.78 -18.52
C GLU A 38 6.98 -5.99 -18.34
N LYS A 39 7.95 -6.16 -19.23
CA LYS A 39 8.90 -7.29 -19.22
C LYS A 39 9.71 -7.41 -17.91
N SER A 40 9.82 -6.32 -17.16
CA SER A 40 10.52 -6.29 -15.87
C SER A 40 9.70 -6.82 -14.69
N PHE A 41 8.40 -7.11 -14.89
CA PHE A 41 7.48 -7.57 -13.86
C PHE A 41 7.23 -9.08 -13.98
N ASN A 42 7.20 -9.76 -12.83
CA ASN A 42 6.74 -11.14 -12.68
C ASN A 42 5.52 -11.11 -11.75
N ILE A 43 4.33 -11.40 -12.27
CA ILE A 43 3.07 -11.12 -11.60
C ILE A 43 2.33 -12.40 -11.28
N GLN A 44 2.01 -12.57 -10.03
CA GLN A 44 1.12 -13.60 -9.51
C GLN A 44 -0.16 -12.97 -8.96
N THR A 45 -1.23 -13.73 -8.94
CA THR A 45 -2.49 -13.34 -8.31
C THR A 45 -2.77 -14.24 -7.12
N ALA A 46 -3.44 -13.68 -6.11
CA ALA A 46 -3.90 -14.42 -4.94
C ALA A 46 -5.30 -13.92 -4.53
N THR A 47 -6.11 -14.80 -3.95
CA THR A 47 -7.47 -14.46 -3.54
C THR A 47 -7.78 -14.95 -2.13
N LEU A 48 -8.82 -14.36 -1.54
CA LEU A 48 -9.26 -14.64 -0.17
C LEU A 48 -9.56 -16.14 0.08
N GLU A 49 -10.12 -16.84 -0.90
CA GLU A 49 -10.58 -18.23 -0.73
C GLU A 49 -9.46 -19.26 -0.82
N GLN A 50 -8.31 -18.88 -1.32
CA GLN A 50 -7.17 -19.79 -1.36
C GLN A 50 -6.64 -20.07 0.06
N ASP A 51 -5.96 -21.20 0.22
CA ASP A 51 -5.32 -21.56 1.48
C ASP A 51 -4.45 -20.42 2.01
N ASN A 52 -4.61 -20.09 3.30
CA ASN A 52 -3.97 -18.92 3.93
C ASN A 52 -4.25 -17.60 3.20
N ASN A 53 -5.45 -17.46 2.63
CA ASN A 53 -5.85 -16.33 1.79
C ASN A 53 -4.90 -16.11 0.60
N GLY A 54 -4.33 -17.18 0.05
CA GLY A 54 -3.37 -17.15 -1.06
C GLY A 54 -2.00 -16.55 -0.73
N LEU A 55 -1.76 -16.20 0.54
CA LEU A 55 -0.52 -15.56 1.00
C LEU A 55 0.16 -16.43 2.06
N ASN A 56 1.40 -16.84 1.79
CA ASN A 56 2.20 -17.68 2.68
C ASN A 56 3.69 -17.28 2.61
N GLU A 57 4.50 -17.85 3.52
CA GLU A 57 5.95 -17.57 3.58
C GLU A 57 6.63 -17.78 2.23
N LYS A 58 6.29 -18.86 1.53
CA LYS A 58 6.95 -19.24 0.26
C LYS A 58 6.78 -18.20 -0.84
N ASN A 59 5.57 -17.62 -0.98
CA ASN A 59 5.31 -16.62 -2.02
C ASN A 59 5.67 -15.21 -1.55
N LEU A 60 5.40 -14.86 -0.28
CA LEU A 60 5.71 -13.53 0.25
C LEU A 60 7.21 -13.29 0.45
N SER A 61 8.03 -14.32 0.75
CA SER A 61 9.48 -14.15 0.85
C SER A 61 10.13 -13.66 -0.45
N LYS A 62 9.52 -13.95 -1.58
CA LYS A 62 9.99 -13.53 -2.91
C LYS A 62 9.27 -12.29 -3.44
N CYS A 63 8.21 -11.84 -2.77
CA CYS A 63 7.39 -10.71 -3.20
C CYS A 63 8.12 -9.39 -2.93
N ASN A 64 8.25 -8.56 -3.96
CA ASN A 64 8.78 -7.20 -3.83
C ASN A 64 7.66 -6.17 -3.60
N VAL A 65 6.48 -6.39 -4.22
CA VAL A 65 5.33 -5.49 -4.07
C VAL A 65 4.05 -6.31 -3.97
N LEU A 66 3.28 -6.05 -2.92
CA LEU A 66 1.93 -6.57 -2.76
C LEU A 66 0.92 -5.48 -3.11
N ILE A 67 0.01 -5.76 -4.04
CA ILE A 67 -1.14 -4.92 -4.36
C ILE A 67 -2.35 -5.55 -3.66
N TRP A 68 -3.05 -4.76 -2.85
CA TRP A 68 -4.16 -5.21 -2.01
C TRP A 68 -5.46 -4.53 -2.42
N TRP A 69 -6.43 -5.32 -2.84
CA TRP A 69 -7.80 -4.89 -3.05
C TRP A 69 -8.76 -5.73 -2.21
N GLY A 70 -9.61 -5.11 -1.40
CA GLY A 70 -10.62 -5.78 -0.59
C GLY A 70 -11.71 -4.81 -0.21
N HIS A 71 -12.96 -5.27 -0.06
CA HIS A 71 -14.11 -4.42 0.20
C HIS A 71 -15.05 -5.02 1.25
N LYS A 72 -15.62 -6.18 0.95
CA LYS A 72 -16.77 -6.77 1.69
C LYS A 72 -16.34 -7.70 2.84
N ALA A 73 -15.15 -8.26 2.75
CA ALA A 73 -14.75 -9.38 3.58
C ALA A 73 -13.45 -9.19 4.35
N HIS A 74 -13.12 -7.97 4.72
CA HIS A 74 -11.91 -7.65 5.49
C HIS A 74 -11.73 -8.52 6.74
N SER A 75 -12.85 -8.84 7.44
CA SER A 75 -12.85 -9.67 8.66
C SER A 75 -12.46 -11.13 8.40
N LYS A 76 -12.65 -11.63 7.17
CA LYS A 76 -12.34 -13.02 6.80
C LYS A 76 -10.85 -13.26 6.53
N VAL A 77 -10.05 -12.19 6.42
CA VAL A 77 -8.60 -12.33 6.31
C VAL A 77 -8.04 -12.85 7.63
N LEU A 78 -7.28 -13.93 7.56
CA LEU A 78 -6.69 -14.57 8.73
C LEU A 78 -5.65 -13.67 9.39
N ASP A 79 -5.66 -13.58 10.72
CA ASP A 79 -4.70 -12.74 11.45
C ASP A 79 -3.25 -13.15 11.20
N LYS A 80 -2.97 -14.47 11.10
CA LYS A 80 -1.64 -14.97 10.71
C LYS A 80 -1.18 -14.47 9.33
N THR A 81 -2.11 -14.29 8.39
CA THR A 81 -1.80 -13.70 7.07
C THR A 81 -1.47 -12.23 7.22
N VAL A 82 -2.23 -11.51 8.05
CA VAL A 82 -1.96 -10.10 8.35
C VAL A 82 -0.60 -9.93 9.03
N ASP A 83 -0.26 -10.79 10.01
CA ASP A 83 1.04 -10.78 10.72
C ASP A 83 2.20 -10.96 9.73
N LEU A 84 2.05 -11.92 8.80
CA LEU A 84 3.04 -12.18 7.78
C LEU A 84 3.22 -10.99 6.83
N VAL A 85 2.13 -10.41 6.33
CA VAL A 85 2.19 -9.24 5.43
C VAL A 85 2.81 -8.04 6.15
N GLN A 86 2.40 -7.78 7.41
CA GLN A 86 2.98 -6.70 8.21
C GLN A 86 4.49 -6.86 8.35
N ARG A 87 4.95 -8.05 8.76
CA ARG A 87 6.39 -8.34 8.88
C ARG A 87 7.12 -8.06 7.57
N ARG A 88 6.59 -8.56 6.44
CA ARG A 88 7.21 -8.35 5.13
C ARG A 88 7.27 -6.87 4.73
N VAL A 89 6.24 -6.08 5.05
CA VAL A 89 6.28 -4.62 4.82
C VAL A 89 7.35 -3.97 5.69
N LEU A 90 7.41 -4.30 6.99
CA LEU A 90 8.43 -3.74 7.87
C LEU A 90 9.87 -4.10 7.43
N GLU A 91 10.07 -5.27 6.85
CA GLU A 91 11.33 -5.72 6.27
C GLU A 91 11.68 -5.02 4.94
N GLY A 92 10.72 -4.41 4.25
CA GLY A 92 10.98 -3.62 3.03
C GLY A 92 10.11 -3.93 1.82
N MET A 93 9.18 -4.89 1.90
CA MET A 93 8.22 -5.14 0.82
C MET A 93 7.34 -3.90 0.62
N GLY A 94 7.17 -3.47 -0.64
CA GLY A 94 6.21 -2.41 -0.97
C GLY A 94 4.77 -2.91 -0.85
N LEU A 95 3.86 -2.02 -0.40
CA LEU A 95 2.44 -2.30 -0.31
C LEU A 95 1.66 -1.21 -1.05
N ILE A 96 0.80 -1.60 -1.97
CA ILE A 96 -0.17 -0.72 -2.63
C ILE A 96 -1.56 -1.14 -2.16
N VAL A 97 -2.26 -0.24 -1.49
CA VAL A 97 -3.61 -0.48 -0.98
C VAL A 97 -4.59 0.31 -1.83
N LEU A 98 -5.52 -0.39 -2.44
CA LEU A 98 -6.47 0.18 -3.39
C LEU A 98 -7.86 0.34 -2.75
N HIS A 99 -8.49 1.45 -3.04
CA HIS A 99 -9.89 1.75 -2.76
C HIS A 99 -10.30 1.43 -1.32
N SER A 100 -11.33 0.63 -1.12
CA SER A 100 -11.84 0.20 0.19
C SER A 100 -10.87 -0.68 0.99
N GLY A 101 -9.71 -1.02 0.41
CA GLY A 101 -8.59 -1.62 1.15
C GLY A 101 -8.13 -0.80 2.37
N HIS A 102 -8.55 0.47 2.50
CA HIS A 102 -8.32 1.28 3.71
C HIS A 102 -8.89 0.62 4.97
N HIS A 103 -10.00 -0.12 4.86
CA HIS A 103 -10.61 -0.86 5.98
C HIS A 103 -9.99 -2.24 6.21
N SER A 104 -9.01 -2.68 5.41
CA SER A 104 -8.34 -3.96 5.62
C SER A 104 -7.60 -3.99 6.95
N LYS A 105 -7.60 -5.17 7.61
CA LYS A 105 -6.83 -5.39 8.84
C LYS A 105 -5.38 -4.98 8.71
N ILE A 106 -4.77 -5.24 7.55
CA ILE A 106 -3.35 -4.90 7.32
C ILE A 106 -3.13 -3.38 7.26
N PHE A 107 -4.00 -2.64 6.55
CA PHE A 107 -3.83 -1.20 6.46
C PHE A 107 -4.09 -0.53 7.80
N GLN A 108 -5.17 -0.87 8.50
CA GLN A 108 -5.45 -0.37 9.84
C GLN A 108 -4.29 -0.62 10.82
N ARG A 109 -3.71 -1.82 10.78
CA ARG A 109 -2.57 -2.19 11.64
C ARG A 109 -1.32 -1.35 11.33
N LEU A 110 -1.01 -1.13 10.05
CA LEU A 110 0.15 -0.33 9.64
C LEU A 110 -0.07 1.17 9.87
N MET A 111 -1.31 1.63 9.84
CA MET A 111 -1.66 3.03 10.14
C MET A 111 -1.80 3.29 11.65
N GLY A 112 -2.18 2.28 12.43
CA GLY A 112 -2.43 2.43 13.87
C GLY A 112 -3.72 3.18 14.18
N THR A 113 -4.68 3.20 13.25
CA THR A 113 -5.99 3.87 13.37
C THR A 113 -7.09 3.00 12.76
N ASN A 114 -8.36 3.40 12.93
CA ASN A 114 -9.49 2.70 12.32
C ASN A 114 -9.63 2.94 10.81
N CYS A 115 -8.94 3.95 10.26
CA CYS A 115 -8.97 4.35 8.86
C CYS A 115 -10.39 4.65 8.33
N ASN A 116 -11.29 5.14 9.18
CA ASN A 116 -12.64 5.52 8.78
C ASN A 116 -12.63 6.77 7.91
N LEU A 117 -13.67 6.90 7.12
CA LEU A 117 -13.92 8.02 6.22
C LEU A 117 -15.44 8.19 6.03
N THR A 118 -15.86 9.18 5.27
CA THR A 118 -17.23 9.29 4.78
C THR A 118 -17.31 8.82 3.33
N TRP A 119 -18.46 8.30 2.91
CA TRP A 119 -18.63 7.79 1.55
C TRP A 119 -20.06 7.93 1.06
N ARG A 120 -20.22 7.94 -0.26
CA ARG A 120 -21.52 7.93 -0.95
C ARG A 120 -21.38 7.20 -2.27
N GLU A 121 -22.23 6.19 -2.48
CA GLU A 121 -22.27 5.40 -3.71
C GLU A 121 -23.36 5.95 -4.65
N TYR A 122 -22.93 6.76 -5.63
CA TYR A 122 -23.85 7.40 -6.58
C TYR A 122 -23.32 7.42 -8.02
N GLY A 123 -22.11 6.96 -8.27
CA GLY A 123 -21.48 7.03 -9.57
C GLY A 123 -21.18 8.46 -9.99
N GLU A 124 -20.55 9.21 -9.11
CA GLU A 124 -20.24 10.62 -9.32
C GLU A 124 -18.98 10.81 -10.16
N LYS A 125 -18.96 11.90 -10.93
CA LYS A 125 -17.72 12.34 -11.58
C LYS A 125 -16.70 12.74 -10.52
N GLU A 126 -15.49 12.27 -10.74
CA GLU A 126 -14.34 12.62 -9.94
C GLU A 126 -13.30 13.35 -10.76
N ARG A 127 -12.74 14.41 -10.19
CA ARG A 127 -11.50 15.02 -10.68
C ARG A 127 -10.39 14.74 -9.70
N LEU A 128 -9.43 13.93 -10.13
CA LEU A 128 -8.26 13.57 -9.35
C LEU A 128 -7.12 14.54 -9.66
N TRP A 129 -6.87 15.48 -8.75
CA TRP A 129 -5.82 16.49 -8.87
C TRP A 129 -4.47 15.94 -8.44
N ILE A 130 -3.42 16.31 -9.19
CA ILE A 130 -2.04 15.96 -8.87
C ILE A 130 -1.43 17.03 -7.99
N CYS A 131 -1.08 16.66 -6.74
CA CYS A 131 -0.52 17.59 -5.75
C CYS A 131 1.00 17.76 -5.89
N ASN A 132 1.70 16.73 -6.38
CA ASN A 132 3.15 16.77 -6.61
C ASN A 132 3.51 16.21 -8.01
N PRO A 133 3.46 17.05 -9.07
CA PRO A 133 3.74 16.60 -10.44
C PRO A 133 5.17 16.10 -10.67
N ALA A 134 6.13 16.51 -9.84
CA ALA A 134 7.53 16.08 -9.93
C ALA A 134 7.77 14.68 -9.35
N HIS A 135 6.82 14.15 -8.57
CA HIS A 135 6.97 12.86 -7.94
C HIS A 135 6.94 11.71 -8.97
N PRO A 136 7.80 10.67 -8.85
CA PRO A 136 7.87 9.55 -9.81
C PRO A 136 6.53 8.85 -10.07
N ILE A 137 5.65 8.74 -9.08
CA ILE A 137 4.30 8.16 -9.26
C ILE A 137 3.44 9.01 -10.20
N CYS A 138 3.63 10.31 -10.22
CA CYS A 138 2.87 11.26 -11.05
C CYS A 138 3.46 11.46 -12.46
N GLN A 139 4.56 10.80 -12.77
CA GLN A 139 5.26 11.00 -14.03
C GLN A 139 4.41 10.62 -15.25
N GLY A 140 4.33 11.52 -16.22
CA GLY A 140 3.62 11.33 -17.48
C GLY A 140 2.11 11.44 -17.36
N LEU A 141 1.60 12.06 -16.30
CA LEU A 141 0.19 12.40 -16.11
C LEU A 141 -0.05 13.87 -16.44
N ASP A 142 -1.27 14.18 -16.88
CA ASP A 142 -1.77 15.55 -16.98
C ASP A 142 -2.01 16.15 -15.59
N PRO A 143 -2.18 17.47 -15.44
CA PRO A 143 -2.36 18.12 -14.13
C PRO A 143 -3.50 17.57 -13.29
N TYR A 144 -4.51 16.99 -13.91
CA TYR A 144 -5.60 16.25 -13.28
C TYR A 144 -6.11 15.14 -14.20
N ILE A 145 -6.83 14.19 -13.63
CA ILE A 145 -7.48 13.09 -14.32
C ILE A 145 -8.98 13.17 -14.02
N GLU A 146 -9.83 13.11 -15.05
CA GLU A 146 -11.27 12.96 -14.84
C GLU A 146 -11.65 11.47 -14.91
N ILE A 147 -12.46 11.05 -13.96
CA ILE A 147 -13.08 9.74 -13.90
C ILE A 147 -14.59 9.98 -13.95
N GLU A 148 -15.25 9.43 -14.97
CA GLU A 148 -16.65 9.76 -15.26
C GLU A 148 -17.61 9.27 -14.19
N MET A 149 -17.32 8.13 -13.56
CA MET A 149 -18.13 7.54 -12.48
C MET A 149 -17.23 6.85 -11.46
N GLU A 150 -17.43 7.18 -10.21
CA GLU A 150 -16.73 6.56 -9.09
C GLU A 150 -17.53 6.70 -7.79
N GLU A 151 -17.24 5.87 -6.78
CA GLU A 151 -17.73 6.06 -5.42
C GLU A 151 -17.06 7.27 -4.77
N MET A 152 -17.84 8.17 -4.21
CA MET A 152 -17.32 9.31 -3.47
C MET A 152 -16.79 8.88 -2.11
N TYR A 153 -15.52 9.24 -1.81
CA TYR A 153 -14.97 9.29 -0.47
C TYR A 153 -14.75 10.73 -0.05
N GLY A 154 -15.04 11.03 1.22
CA GLY A 154 -14.91 12.37 1.80
C GLY A 154 -14.10 12.39 3.09
N GLU A 155 -13.48 13.52 3.35
CA GLU A 155 -12.83 13.80 4.63
C GLU A 155 -13.89 13.88 5.78
N PRO A 156 -13.50 13.62 7.06
CA PRO A 156 -12.14 13.32 7.50
C PRO A 156 -11.76 11.85 7.26
N PHE A 157 -10.61 11.62 6.64
CA PHE A 157 -9.99 10.31 6.57
C PHE A 157 -9.12 10.09 7.80
N GLN A 158 -9.49 9.14 8.64
CA GLN A 158 -8.87 8.89 9.95
C GLN A 158 -7.60 8.06 9.82
N VAL A 159 -6.60 8.63 9.16
CA VAL A 159 -5.26 8.08 9.02
C VAL A 159 -4.23 9.04 9.59
N PRO A 160 -3.04 8.57 10.00
CA PRO A 160 -1.97 9.47 10.41
C PRO A 160 -1.56 10.39 9.25
N SER A 161 -0.89 11.50 9.57
CA SER A 161 -0.32 12.36 8.54
C SER A 161 0.53 11.54 7.58
N PRO A 162 0.29 11.58 6.27
CA PRO A 162 1.12 10.89 5.29
C PRO A 162 2.48 11.57 5.18
N ASP A 163 3.49 10.81 4.73
CA ASP A 163 4.78 11.38 4.35
C ASP A 163 4.62 12.31 3.15
N GLU A 164 3.75 11.92 2.18
CA GLU A 164 3.37 12.76 1.05
C GLU A 164 1.90 12.53 0.65
N THR A 165 1.22 13.60 0.23
CA THR A 165 -0.06 13.55 -0.47
C THR A 165 0.19 13.82 -1.95
N LEU A 166 -0.03 12.82 -2.80
CA LEU A 166 0.23 12.91 -4.24
C LEU A 166 -1.02 13.28 -5.04
N PHE A 167 -2.18 12.82 -4.56
CA PHE A 167 -3.45 13.04 -5.25
C PHE A 167 -4.53 13.49 -4.26
N THR A 168 -5.34 14.44 -4.71
CA THR A 168 -6.56 14.87 -4.02
C THR A 168 -7.73 14.81 -4.98
N SER A 169 -8.80 14.15 -4.58
CA SER A 169 -10.03 14.10 -5.36
C SER A 169 -10.94 15.26 -5.01
N TRP A 170 -11.64 15.72 -6.01
CA TRP A 170 -12.85 16.53 -5.92
C TRP A 170 -13.98 15.76 -6.59
N PHE A 171 -15.13 15.70 -5.94
CA PHE A 171 -16.32 15.01 -6.43
C PHE A 171 -17.40 16.00 -6.82
N GLU A 172 -18.32 15.54 -7.65
CA GLU A 172 -19.39 16.39 -8.20
C GLU A 172 -20.27 17.03 -7.12
N GLY A 173 -20.43 16.37 -5.98
CA GLY A 173 -21.13 16.91 -4.81
C GLY A 173 -20.35 17.99 -4.05
N GLY A 174 -19.08 18.25 -4.40
CA GLY A 174 -18.21 19.26 -3.77
C GLY A 174 -17.27 18.72 -2.70
N GLU A 175 -17.41 17.45 -2.33
CA GLU A 175 -16.52 16.81 -1.35
C GLU A 175 -15.11 16.67 -1.89
N THR A 176 -14.14 16.69 -0.98
CA THR A 176 -12.72 16.47 -1.29
C THR A 176 -12.18 15.32 -0.47
N PHE A 177 -11.16 14.66 -1.00
CA PHE A 177 -10.53 13.53 -0.33
C PHE A 177 -9.06 13.39 -0.72
N ARG A 178 -8.22 13.07 0.26
CA ARG A 178 -6.80 12.73 0.03
C ARG A 178 -6.69 11.34 -0.59
N SER A 179 -6.65 11.26 -1.92
CA SER A 179 -6.83 10.03 -2.69
C SER A 179 -5.55 9.27 -3.03
N GLY A 180 -4.39 9.88 -2.84
CA GLY A 180 -3.10 9.23 -3.07
C GLY A 180 -2.11 9.59 -1.99
N LEU A 181 -1.83 8.65 -1.09
CA LEU A 181 -1.05 8.88 0.12
C LEU A 181 0.14 7.93 0.19
N LEU A 182 1.30 8.48 0.54
CA LEU A 182 2.50 7.71 0.81
C LEU A 182 2.79 7.64 2.31
N TYR A 183 3.23 6.47 2.74
CA TYR A 183 3.70 6.21 4.10
C TYR A 183 4.95 5.32 4.07
N LYS A 184 5.83 5.55 5.02
CA LYS A 184 6.95 4.65 5.31
C LYS A 184 6.68 3.92 6.64
N ARG A 185 6.81 2.60 6.62
CA ARG A 185 6.70 1.77 7.82
C ARG A 185 7.85 0.76 7.86
N GLY A 186 8.71 0.89 8.89
CA GLY A 186 9.98 0.17 8.89
C GLY A 186 10.81 0.52 7.65
N ASN A 187 11.18 -0.49 6.86
CA ASN A 187 11.89 -0.31 5.59
C ASN A 187 10.95 -0.28 4.38
N GLY A 188 9.66 -0.62 4.56
CA GLY A 188 8.67 -0.67 3.47
C GLY A 188 8.02 0.67 3.19
N GLN A 189 7.59 0.82 1.94
CA GLN A 189 6.80 1.95 1.49
C GLN A 189 5.38 1.49 1.19
N ILE A 190 4.40 2.31 1.57
CA ILE A 190 2.98 2.04 1.39
C ILE A 190 2.40 3.16 0.54
N PHE A 191 1.71 2.80 -0.53
CA PHE A 191 0.92 3.73 -1.32
C PHE A 191 -0.56 3.36 -1.19
N TYR A 192 -1.34 4.24 -0.58
CA TYR A 192 -2.79 4.17 -0.62
C TYR A 192 -3.32 4.93 -1.82
N PHE A 193 -4.22 4.32 -2.59
CA PHE A 193 -4.83 4.94 -3.75
C PHE A 193 -6.33 4.67 -3.79
N ARG A 194 -7.13 5.75 -3.69
CA ARG A 194 -8.57 5.68 -3.50
C ARG A 194 -9.36 5.17 -4.70
N PRO A 195 -9.13 5.61 -5.98
CA PRO A 195 -9.94 5.18 -7.10
C PRO A 195 -9.97 3.66 -7.26
N GLY A 196 -11.14 3.09 -7.62
CA GLY A 196 -11.20 1.67 -7.95
C GLY A 196 -12.34 0.88 -7.34
N HIS A 197 -13.53 1.48 -7.20
CA HIS A 197 -14.73 0.74 -6.81
C HIS A 197 -15.08 -0.30 -7.87
N GLU A 198 -15.54 -1.47 -7.44
CA GLU A 198 -15.79 -2.62 -8.31
C GLU A 198 -16.92 -2.42 -9.31
N ALA A 199 -17.87 -1.52 -9.01
CA ALA A 199 -18.98 -1.24 -9.90
C ALA A 199 -18.63 -0.35 -11.10
N TYR A 200 -17.39 0.17 -11.17
CA TYR A 200 -16.95 1.07 -12.23
C TYR A 200 -15.70 0.54 -12.95
N PRO A 201 -15.52 0.87 -14.24
CA PRO A 201 -14.42 0.35 -15.06
C PRO A 201 -13.08 1.08 -14.78
N THR A 202 -12.84 1.49 -13.54
CA THR A 202 -11.73 2.34 -13.13
C THR A 202 -10.37 1.75 -13.50
N TYR A 203 -10.17 0.43 -13.32
CA TYR A 203 -8.91 -0.23 -13.69
C TYR A 203 -8.70 -0.42 -15.21
N HIS A 204 -9.70 -0.08 -16.03
CA HIS A 204 -9.55 0.02 -17.49
C HIS A 204 -9.06 1.39 -17.95
N ASN A 205 -9.06 2.41 -17.08
CA ASN A 205 -8.56 3.76 -17.37
C ASN A 205 -7.02 3.75 -17.46
N LEU A 206 -6.48 4.24 -18.58
CA LEU A 206 -5.04 4.21 -18.87
C LEU A 206 -4.21 5.06 -17.88
N ASN A 207 -4.75 6.16 -17.37
CA ASN A 207 -4.06 6.98 -16.38
C ASN A 207 -3.99 6.27 -15.02
N ILE A 208 -5.06 5.58 -14.61
CA ILE A 208 -5.08 4.76 -13.40
C ILE A 208 -4.06 3.62 -13.51
N GLN A 209 -4.01 2.94 -14.66
CA GLN A 209 -3.01 1.91 -14.94
C GLN A 209 -1.58 2.45 -14.85
N LYS A 210 -1.35 3.65 -15.40
CA LYS A 210 -0.05 4.33 -15.34
C LYS A 210 0.35 4.66 -13.88
N ILE A 211 -0.58 5.17 -13.08
CA ILE A 211 -0.34 5.44 -11.64
C ILE A 211 0.07 4.17 -10.92
N ILE A 212 -0.66 3.06 -11.09
CA ILE A 212 -0.36 1.79 -10.44
C ILE A 212 1.02 1.27 -10.87
N LYS A 213 1.36 1.35 -12.15
CA LYS A 213 2.68 0.97 -12.66
C LYS A 213 3.81 1.81 -12.07
N ASN A 214 3.63 3.14 -12.03
CA ASN A 214 4.59 4.05 -11.44
C ASN A 214 4.75 3.79 -9.93
N ALA A 215 3.63 3.53 -9.23
CA ALA A 215 3.63 3.20 -7.81
C ALA A 215 4.43 1.92 -7.52
N ILE A 216 4.27 0.86 -8.32
CA ILE A 216 5.07 -0.38 -8.18
C ILE A 216 6.56 -0.05 -8.27
N ASN A 217 6.97 0.74 -9.27
CA ASN A 217 8.37 1.11 -9.47
C ASN A 217 8.92 1.96 -8.32
N PHE A 218 8.07 2.76 -7.68
CA PHE A 218 8.45 3.60 -6.56
C PHE A 218 8.54 2.84 -5.24
N VAL A 219 7.51 2.02 -4.90
CA VAL A 219 7.43 1.34 -3.60
C VAL A 219 8.27 0.07 -3.50
N LYS A 220 8.72 -0.51 -4.63
CA LYS A 220 9.57 -1.72 -4.60
C LYS A 220 10.84 -1.48 -3.80
N PRO A 221 11.39 -2.48 -3.11
CA PRO A 221 12.64 -2.37 -2.39
C PRO A 221 13.77 -1.85 -3.30
N LYS A 222 14.49 -0.85 -2.81
CA LYS A 222 15.66 -0.32 -3.54
C LYS A 222 16.88 -1.24 -3.46
N ASN A 223 16.98 -2.00 -2.36
CA ASN A 223 18.02 -2.98 -2.10
C ASN A 223 17.37 -4.30 -1.71
N ASN A 224 17.96 -5.43 -2.13
CA ASN A 224 17.50 -6.76 -1.73
C ASN A 224 17.91 -7.14 -0.30
N ASN A 225 18.56 -6.24 0.43
CA ASN A 225 18.97 -6.50 1.80
C ASN A 225 17.75 -6.39 2.71
N ILE A 226 17.27 -7.52 3.12
CA ILE A 226 16.30 -7.63 4.21
C ILE A 226 17.05 -7.26 5.49
N TRP A 227 16.53 -6.29 6.23
CA TRP A 227 17.01 -6.00 7.57
C TRP A 227 16.54 -7.12 8.48
N GLU A 228 17.48 -7.95 8.92
CA GLU A 228 17.23 -8.84 10.03
C GLU A 228 17.10 -8.01 11.31
N ASP A 229 16.45 -8.56 12.31
CA ASP A 229 16.32 -7.90 13.61
C ASP A 229 17.72 -7.65 14.19
N ILE A 230 18.14 -6.37 14.20
CA ILE A 230 19.48 -5.96 14.63
C ILE A 230 19.45 -5.53 16.11
N HIS A 231 18.67 -6.19 16.92
CA HIS A 231 18.73 -5.97 18.37
C HIS A 231 19.89 -6.76 18.98
N SER A 232 21.11 -6.26 18.80
CA SER A 232 22.31 -6.87 19.35
C SER A 232 23.24 -5.84 19.98
N PRO A 233 23.98 -6.20 21.04
CA PRO A 233 24.94 -5.28 21.64
C PRO A 233 26.09 -5.00 20.66
N VAL A 234 26.54 -3.76 20.60
CA VAL A 234 27.72 -3.39 19.80
C VAL A 234 28.93 -4.21 20.29
N PRO A 235 29.66 -4.89 19.39
CA PRO A 235 30.86 -5.65 19.76
C PRO A 235 31.85 -4.76 20.51
N LYS A 236 32.52 -5.32 21.53
CA LYS A 236 33.52 -4.61 22.33
C LYS A 236 34.61 -3.94 21.47
N SER A 237 34.97 -4.57 20.37
CA SER A 237 35.92 -4.03 19.37
C SER A 237 35.49 -2.72 18.72
N ASN A 238 34.15 -2.47 18.66
CA ASN A 238 33.58 -1.28 18.03
C ASN A 238 33.20 -0.19 19.04
N ARG A 239 33.52 -0.37 20.30
CA ARG A 239 33.29 0.67 21.31
C ARG A 239 34.21 1.86 21.03
N PRO A 240 33.68 3.09 21.02
CA PRO A 240 34.51 4.27 20.88
C PRO A 240 35.47 4.32 22.09
N LYS A 241 36.71 4.75 21.84
CA LYS A 241 37.66 5.03 22.95
C LYS A 241 37.02 6.06 23.87
N PRO A 242 37.14 5.92 25.19
CA PRO A 242 36.65 6.93 26.11
C PRO A 242 37.24 8.28 25.76
N ILE A 243 36.41 9.30 25.66
CA ILE A 243 36.88 10.67 25.49
C ILE A 243 37.49 11.06 26.83
N GLU A 244 38.83 11.20 26.92
CA GLU A 244 39.55 11.50 28.17
C GLU A 244 39.00 12.74 28.89
N ASP A 245 38.50 13.73 28.14
CA ASP A 245 37.90 14.95 28.68
C ASP A 245 36.56 14.75 29.41
N ILE A 246 35.85 13.64 29.25
CA ILE A 246 34.59 13.37 29.97
C ILE A 246 34.89 13.19 31.48
N LYS A 247 36.00 12.53 31.79
CA LYS A 247 36.45 12.37 33.20
C LYS A 247 36.84 13.71 33.83
N LYS A 248 37.44 14.63 33.06
CA LYS A 248 37.80 15.99 33.49
C LYS A 248 36.60 16.88 33.73
N ARG A 249 35.44 16.59 33.12
CA ARG A 249 34.22 17.38 33.26
C ARG A 249 33.32 16.93 34.39
N GLY A 250 33.72 15.92 35.19
CA GLY A 250 32.91 15.39 36.29
C GLY A 250 31.61 14.71 35.90
N ILE A 251 31.43 14.36 34.62
CA ILE A 251 30.27 13.66 34.11
C ILE A 251 30.48 12.17 34.40
N SER A 252 29.76 11.65 35.37
CA SER A 252 29.69 10.21 35.60
C SER A 252 28.89 9.55 34.50
N VAL A 253 29.54 8.83 33.59
CA VAL A 253 28.87 7.95 32.62
C VAL A 253 28.62 6.62 33.32
N GLY A 254 27.66 6.62 34.25
CA GLY A 254 27.17 5.40 34.89
C GLY A 254 26.36 4.61 33.90
N HIS A 255 26.89 3.50 33.40
CA HIS A 255 26.01 2.47 32.83
C HIS A 255 25.21 1.85 33.97
N PRO A 256 23.88 1.68 33.83
CA PRO A 256 23.18 0.79 34.75
C PRO A 256 23.85 -0.58 34.63
N THR A 257 24.45 -1.04 35.72
CA THR A 257 24.88 -2.42 35.81
C THR A 257 23.64 -3.28 35.77
N GLU A 258 23.51 -4.07 34.72
CA GLU A 258 22.55 -5.16 34.71
C GLU A 258 22.81 -6.03 35.97
N LYS A 259 21.79 -6.12 36.82
CA LYS A 259 21.71 -7.12 37.88
C LYS A 259 21.07 -8.38 37.31
#